data_d058ad6c9a1e9bdb21e83dd4132d67f3
#
_entry.id   d058ad6c9a1e9bdb21e83dd4132d67f3
#
_cell.length_a   1.000
_cell.length_b   1.000
_cell.length_c   1.000
_cell.angle_alpha   90.00
_cell.angle_beta   90.00
_cell.angle_gamma   90.00
#
_symmetry.space_group_name_H-M   'P 1'
#
loop_
_entity.id
_entity.type
_entity.pdbx_description
1 polymer ?
#
loop_
_entity_poly.entity_id
_entity_poly.type
_entity_poly.pdbx_seq_one_letter_code
_entity_poly.pdbx_strand_id
1 'polypeptide(L)'
;MRLTGRTILITGGSAGIGLAFALKFLELGNEVIVTGRRQAVLDAVKAQYPKLHTIQSDSADPAQIAALAARVKRDLPRLDVLMNNAGVGFAKNLKASANDLPGLMTEMEINVGGVIRTTSALIDLLTANQGTVINVSSLLAFVPVPAMPIYSASKAAVHSYTQSLRFQLEDSGVEVIELMPPAVRTDMTSEFDEAGISTISTDELVKQTIAALRADKSEIRPGQANQAAFMRRLAPNFINRQLWKASKALVPAAA
;
A
#
# COMPACT_ATOMS: atom_id res chain seq x y z
N MET A 1 -18.50 1.95 0.59
CA MET A 1 -18.06 1.52 -0.78
C MET A 1 -18.82 0.28 -1.23
N ARG A 2 -19.35 0.21 -2.48
CA ARG A 2 -19.92 -1.01 -3.08
C ARG A 2 -18.78 -1.98 -3.44
N LEU A 3 -18.92 -3.27 -3.11
CA LEU A 3 -17.86 -4.28 -3.24
C LEU A 3 -17.99 -5.21 -4.45
N THR A 4 -19.03 -5.03 -5.29
CA THR A 4 -19.32 -5.90 -6.44
C THR A 4 -19.60 -5.08 -7.69
N GLY A 5 -19.29 -5.62 -8.87
CA GLY A 5 -19.54 -4.97 -10.16
C GLY A 5 -18.72 -3.69 -10.36
N ARG A 6 -17.50 -3.66 -9.82
CA ARG A 6 -16.54 -2.55 -9.92
C ARG A 6 -15.43 -2.91 -10.90
N THR A 7 -14.79 -1.89 -11.46
CA THR A 7 -13.52 -2.01 -12.18
C THR A 7 -12.41 -1.45 -11.30
N ILE A 8 -11.49 -2.30 -10.88
CA ILE A 8 -10.52 -2.02 -9.80
C ILE A 8 -9.10 -2.10 -10.35
N LEU A 9 -8.32 -1.04 -10.18
CA LEU A 9 -6.88 -1.03 -10.43
C LEU A 9 -6.11 -1.14 -9.10
N ILE A 10 -5.20 -2.13 -9.00
CA ILE A 10 -4.36 -2.34 -7.82
C ILE A 10 -2.90 -2.20 -8.24
N THR A 11 -2.21 -1.17 -7.74
CA THR A 11 -0.77 -1.05 -7.95
C THR A 11 0.00 -2.04 -7.06
N GLY A 12 1.06 -2.67 -7.62
CA GLY A 12 1.81 -3.71 -6.90
C GLY A 12 0.96 -4.96 -6.61
N GLY A 13 0.01 -5.28 -7.49
CA GLY A 13 -0.94 -6.38 -7.32
C GLY A 13 -0.44 -7.75 -7.77
N SER A 14 0.85 -7.90 -8.13
CA SER A 14 1.40 -9.17 -8.61
C SER A 14 1.93 -10.09 -7.51
N ALA A 15 1.92 -9.67 -6.25
CA ALA A 15 2.37 -10.46 -5.09
C ALA A 15 1.77 -9.93 -3.77
N GLY A 16 1.96 -10.69 -2.70
CA GLY A 16 1.69 -10.28 -1.32
C GLY A 16 0.28 -9.73 -1.09
N ILE A 17 0.18 -8.59 -0.40
CA ILE A 17 -1.08 -7.94 -0.03
C ILE A 17 -1.91 -7.61 -1.27
N GLY A 18 -1.28 -7.01 -2.30
CA GLY A 18 -1.98 -6.60 -3.52
C GLY A 18 -2.61 -7.75 -4.27
N LEU A 19 -1.90 -8.89 -4.40
CA LEU A 19 -2.44 -10.09 -5.04
C LEU A 19 -3.59 -10.70 -4.22
N ALA A 20 -3.46 -10.75 -2.90
CA ALA A 20 -4.53 -11.26 -2.03
C ALA A 20 -5.82 -10.43 -2.18
N PHE A 21 -5.73 -9.09 -2.23
CA PHE A 21 -6.88 -8.23 -2.53
C PHE A 21 -7.41 -8.44 -3.94
N ALA A 22 -6.53 -8.56 -4.95
CA ALA A 22 -6.94 -8.80 -6.33
C ALA A 22 -7.79 -10.06 -6.46
N LEU A 23 -7.36 -11.17 -5.86
CA LEU A 23 -8.08 -12.43 -5.87
C LEU A 23 -9.42 -12.32 -5.13
N LYS A 24 -9.45 -11.64 -3.98
CA LYS A 24 -10.70 -11.43 -3.25
C LYS A 24 -11.69 -10.55 -4.00
N PHE A 25 -11.24 -9.50 -4.66
CA PHE A 25 -12.12 -8.67 -5.48
C PHE A 25 -12.63 -9.42 -6.73
N LEU A 26 -11.82 -10.29 -7.35
CA LEU A 26 -12.28 -11.18 -8.41
C LEU A 26 -13.39 -12.15 -7.92
N GLU A 27 -13.18 -12.76 -6.77
CA GLU A 27 -14.17 -13.65 -6.13
C GLU A 27 -15.50 -12.92 -5.88
N LEU A 28 -15.45 -11.64 -5.57
CA LEU A 28 -16.62 -10.78 -5.37
C LEU A 28 -17.26 -10.30 -6.69
N GLY A 29 -16.79 -10.77 -7.85
CA GLY A 29 -17.39 -10.45 -9.15
C GLY A 29 -17.00 -9.08 -9.73
N ASN A 30 -15.81 -8.59 -9.40
CA ASN A 30 -15.27 -7.37 -9.96
C ASN A 30 -14.35 -7.65 -11.17
N GLU A 31 -14.18 -6.65 -12.04
CA GLU A 31 -13.10 -6.60 -13.02
C GLU A 31 -11.85 -6.06 -12.32
N VAL A 32 -10.75 -6.82 -12.33
CA VAL A 32 -9.55 -6.45 -11.57
C VAL A 32 -8.32 -6.37 -12.46
N ILE A 33 -7.64 -5.25 -12.37
CA ILE A 33 -6.38 -4.96 -13.04
C ILE A 33 -5.28 -4.85 -11.99
N VAL A 34 -4.17 -5.54 -12.20
CA VAL A 34 -3.00 -5.45 -11.33
C VAL A 34 -1.80 -4.91 -12.10
N THR A 35 -0.99 -4.09 -11.42
CA THR A 35 0.30 -3.66 -11.99
C THR A 35 1.48 -4.21 -11.20
N GLY A 36 2.62 -4.26 -11.86
CA GLY A 36 3.90 -4.66 -11.28
C GLY A 36 5.06 -4.32 -12.22
N ARG A 37 6.28 -4.30 -11.69
CA ARG A 37 7.49 -3.96 -12.46
C ARG A 37 8.01 -5.12 -13.31
N ARG A 38 7.86 -6.37 -12.81
CA ARG A 38 8.44 -7.57 -13.40
C ARG A 38 7.45 -8.26 -14.32
N GLN A 39 7.66 -8.18 -15.63
CA GLN A 39 6.76 -8.79 -16.64
C GLN A 39 6.59 -10.29 -16.40
N ALA A 40 7.68 -11.03 -16.16
CA ALA A 40 7.62 -12.49 -15.94
C ALA A 40 6.72 -12.87 -14.73
N VAL A 41 6.69 -12.05 -13.66
CA VAL A 41 5.79 -12.29 -12.52
C VAL A 41 4.33 -12.01 -12.90
N LEU A 42 4.07 -10.96 -13.68
CA LEU A 42 2.74 -10.65 -14.19
C LEU A 42 2.22 -11.75 -15.12
N ASP A 43 3.09 -12.31 -15.97
CA ASP A 43 2.74 -13.40 -16.88
C ASP A 43 2.39 -14.68 -16.10
N ALA A 44 3.18 -15.01 -15.06
CA ALA A 44 2.88 -16.13 -14.17
C ALA A 44 1.56 -15.96 -13.42
N VAL A 45 1.29 -14.75 -12.89
CA VAL A 45 0.00 -14.43 -12.24
C VAL A 45 -1.15 -14.53 -13.24
N LYS A 46 -0.97 -14.02 -14.46
CA LYS A 46 -1.99 -14.12 -15.51
C LYS A 46 -2.27 -15.56 -15.93
N ALA A 47 -1.24 -16.39 -16.03
CA ALA A 47 -1.38 -17.81 -16.34
C ALA A 47 -2.16 -18.57 -15.24
N GLN A 48 -1.88 -18.25 -13.97
CA GLN A 48 -2.55 -18.86 -12.82
C GLN A 48 -3.98 -18.34 -12.62
N TYR A 49 -4.20 -17.05 -12.90
CA TYR A 49 -5.48 -16.36 -12.72
C TYR A 49 -5.92 -15.65 -14.01
N PRO A 50 -6.44 -16.39 -15.03
CA PRO A 50 -6.74 -15.85 -16.35
C PRO A 50 -7.74 -14.69 -16.39
N LYS A 51 -8.56 -14.53 -15.35
CA LYS A 51 -9.51 -13.40 -15.23
C LYS A 51 -8.86 -12.09 -14.77
N LEU A 52 -7.64 -12.12 -14.20
CA LEU A 52 -6.91 -10.90 -13.87
C LEU A 52 -6.38 -10.22 -15.13
N HIS A 53 -6.54 -8.91 -15.23
CA HIS A 53 -5.81 -8.10 -16.19
C HIS A 53 -4.47 -7.69 -15.58
N THR A 54 -3.39 -7.79 -16.35
CA THR A 54 -2.05 -7.42 -15.92
C THR A 54 -1.49 -6.32 -16.80
N ILE A 55 -0.88 -5.31 -16.18
CA ILE A 55 -0.20 -4.21 -16.90
C ILE A 55 1.16 -3.98 -16.24
N GLN A 56 2.23 -4.01 -17.04
CA GLN A 56 3.55 -3.63 -16.52
C GLN A 56 3.60 -2.13 -16.27
N SER A 57 3.99 -1.74 -15.06
CA SER A 57 4.22 -0.34 -14.69
C SER A 57 5.09 -0.27 -13.45
N ASP A 58 6.08 0.62 -13.47
CA ASP A 58 6.88 0.97 -12.28
C ASP A 58 6.27 2.23 -11.62
N SER A 59 5.90 2.10 -10.36
CA SER A 59 5.34 3.20 -9.57
C SER A 59 6.34 4.32 -9.26
N ALA A 60 7.64 4.09 -9.44
CA ALA A 60 8.66 5.12 -9.31
C ALA A 60 8.82 5.96 -10.59
N ASP A 61 8.40 5.44 -11.75
CA ASP A 61 8.63 6.06 -13.06
C ASP A 61 7.42 6.89 -13.51
N PRO A 62 7.53 8.23 -13.56
CA PRO A 62 6.43 9.10 -14.00
C PRO A 62 5.95 8.82 -15.43
N ALA A 63 6.85 8.42 -16.34
CA ALA A 63 6.48 8.14 -17.74
C ALA A 63 5.65 6.86 -17.85
N GLN A 64 6.02 5.81 -17.09
CA GLN A 64 5.24 4.58 -17.03
C GLN A 64 3.88 4.78 -16.35
N ILE A 65 3.78 5.63 -15.32
CA ILE A 65 2.50 6.00 -14.71
C ILE A 65 1.62 6.75 -15.73
N ALA A 66 2.17 7.69 -16.49
CA ALA A 66 1.43 8.40 -17.52
C ALA A 66 0.92 7.44 -18.61
N ALA A 67 1.75 6.51 -19.08
CA ALA A 67 1.38 5.48 -20.04
C ALA A 67 0.29 4.53 -19.48
N LEU A 68 0.41 4.12 -18.21
CA LEU A 68 -0.62 3.35 -17.50
C LEU A 68 -1.95 4.09 -17.50
N ALA A 69 -1.95 5.37 -17.08
CA ALA A 69 -3.17 6.19 -17.04
C ALA A 69 -3.82 6.35 -18.42
N ALA A 70 -3.03 6.62 -19.45
CA ALA A 70 -3.53 6.72 -20.82
C ALA A 70 -4.17 5.41 -21.29
N ARG A 71 -3.55 4.26 -20.99
CA ARG A 71 -4.09 2.94 -21.31
C ARG A 71 -5.37 2.66 -20.55
N VAL A 72 -5.40 2.94 -19.25
CA VAL A 72 -6.59 2.73 -18.41
C VAL A 72 -7.76 3.59 -18.89
N LYS A 73 -7.54 4.87 -19.18
CA LYS A 73 -8.58 5.77 -19.70
C LYS A 73 -9.17 5.32 -21.03
N ARG A 74 -8.35 4.73 -21.92
CA ARG A 74 -8.77 4.21 -23.22
C ARG A 74 -9.50 2.87 -23.12
N ASP A 75 -8.90 1.91 -22.38
CA ASP A 75 -9.32 0.50 -22.41
C ASP A 75 -10.33 0.16 -21.29
N LEU A 76 -10.34 0.94 -20.20
CA LEU A 76 -11.12 0.69 -18.97
C LEU A 76 -11.82 1.98 -18.47
N PRO A 77 -12.64 2.65 -19.31
CA PRO A 77 -13.23 3.96 -18.99
C PRO A 77 -14.19 3.91 -17.80
N ARG A 78 -14.57 2.72 -17.32
CA ARG A 78 -15.38 2.51 -16.13
C ARG A 78 -14.57 2.26 -14.86
N LEU A 79 -13.24 2.49 -14.88
CA LEU A 79 -12.43 2.37 -13.67
C LEU A 79 -13.03 3.25 -12.57
N ASP A 80 -13.42 2.63 -11.49
CA ASP A 80 -14.07 3.29 -10.36
C ASP A 80 -13.41 2.98 -9.00
N VAL A 81 -12.38 2.13 -8.96
CA VAL A 81 -11.57 1.93 -7.75
C VAL A 81 -10.09 1.93 -8.09
N LEU A 82 -9.33 2.80 -7.43
CA LEU A 82 -7.88 2.80 -7.42
C LEU A 82 -7.36 2.36 -6.04
N MET A 83 -6.65 1.24 -5.97
CA MET A 83 -5.94 0.83 -4.76
C MET A 83 -4.44 1.06 -4.95
N ASN A 84 -3.91 2.10 -4.31
CA ASN A 84 -2.50 2.40 -4.24
C ASN A 84 -1.85 1.50 -3.18
N ASN A 85 -1.36 0.34 -3.63
CA ASN A 85 -0.76 -0.67 -2.76
C ASN A 85 0.74 -0.86 -3.01
N ALA A 86 1.25 -0.50 -4.20
CA ALA A 86 2.67 -0.62 -4.50
C ALA A 86 3.53 0.04 -3.42
N GLY A 87 4.51 -0.71 -2.92
CA GLY A 87 5.40 -0.22 -1.88
C GLY A 87 6.55 -1.17 -1.63
N VAL A 88 7.64 -0.62 -1.11
CA VAL A 88 8.83 -1.33 -0.66
C VAL A 88 9.21 -0.84 0.73
N GLY A 89 9.90 -1.67 1.51
CA GLY A 89 10.40 -1.31 2.82
C GLY A 89 11.71 -2.04 3.09
N PHE A 90 12.71 -1.31 3.57
CA PHE A 90 14.04 -1.83 3.85
C PHE A 90 14.47 -1.47 5.26
N ALA A 91 15.09 -2.44 5.96
CA ALA A 91 15.88 -2.12 7.14
C ALA A 91 17.13 -1.36 6.70
N LYS A 92 17.47 -0.26 7.39
CA LYS A 92 18.58 0.62 7.03
C LYS A 92 19.43 0.95 8.24
N ASN A 93 20.75 0.85 8.07
CA ASN A 93 21.73 1.42 8.97
C ASN A 93 22.19 2.78 8.43
N LEU A 94 21.61 3.85 8.93
CA LEU A 94 21.92 5.20 8.43
C LEU A 94 23.40 5.62 8.65
N LYS A 95 24.10 4.99 9.62
CA LYS A 95 25.53 5.23 9.82
C LYS A 95 26.40 4.68 8.67
N ALA A 96 25.89 3.67 7.94
CA ALA A 96 26.57 3.04 6.82
C ALA A 96 26.01 3.46 5.44
N SER A 97 25.07 4.40 5.39
CA SER A 97 24.34 4.73 4.16
C SER A 97 24.92 5.91 3.38
N ALA A 98 26.04 6.49 3.81
CA ALA A 98 26.61 7.69 3.16
C ALA A 98 27.01 7.45 1.68
N ASN A 99 27.29 6.20 1.29
CA ASN A 99 27.72 5.85 -0.05
C ASN A 99 26.57 5.54 -1.02
N ASP A 100 25.32 5.53 -0.54
CA ASP A 100 24.12 5.21 -1.36
C ASP A 100 23.01 6.26 -1.16
N LEU A 101 23.35 7.54 -1.34
CA LEU A 101 22.37 8.63 -1.19
C LEU A 101 21.17 8.49 -2.15
N PRO A 102 21.32 8.09 -3.44
CA PRO A 102 20.18 7.85 -4.31
C PRO A 102 19.28 6.69 -3.83
N GLY A 103 19.87 5.58 -3.36
CA GLY A 103 19.12 4.42 -2.87
C GLY A 103 18.32 4.71 -1.61
N LEU A 104 18.71 5.71 -0.81
CA LEU A 104 17.94 6.14 0.35
C LEU A 104 16.56 6.68 -0.01
N MET A 105 16.39 7.27 -1.20
CA MET A 105 15.12 7.87 -1.63
C MET A 105 14.18 6.90 -2.33
N THR A 106 14.61 5.66 -2.60
CA THR A 106 13.82 4.65 -3.33
C THR A 106 12.44 4.42 -2.71
N GLU A 107 12.39 4.32 -1.37
CA GLU A 107 11.11 4.12 -0.65
C GLU A 107 10.19 5.35 -0.79
N MET A 108 10.75 6.56 -0.81
CA MET A 108 9.97 7.80 -1.00
C MET A 108 9.41 7.87 -2.43
N GLU A 109 10.21 7.55 -3.44
CA GLU A 109 9.77 7.58 -4.84
C GLU A 109 8.67 6.57 -5.13
N ILE A 110 8.79 5.35 -4.61
CA ILE A 110 7.79 4.29 -4.83
C ILE A 110 6.56 4.53 -3.95
N ASN A 111 6.77 4.67 -2.62
CA ASN A 111 5.68 4.63 -1.66
C ASN A 111 4.88 5.93 -1.62
N VAL A 112 5.51 7.07 -1.89
CA VAL A 112 4.88 8.41 -1.85
C VAL A 112 4.68 8.95 -3.26
N GLY A 113 5.76 9.06 -4.04
CA GLY A 113 5.71 9.56 -5.40
C GLY A 113 4.76 8.77 -6.28
N GLY A 114 4.82 7.43 -6.20
CA GLY A 114 3.92 6.52 -6.90
C GLY A 114 2.44 6.75 -6.55
N VAL A 115 2.11 6.87 -5.27
CA VAL A 115 0.73 7.11 -4.80
C VAL A 115 0.20 8.44 -5.33
N ILE A 116 0.97 9.53 -5.16
CA ILE A 116 0.55 10.87 -5.58
C ILE A 116 0.37 10.92 -7.10
N ARG A 117 1.36 10.44 -7.87
CA ARG A 117 1.35 10.49 -9.35
C ARG A 117 0.21 9.63 -9.92
N THR A 118 0.02 8.41 -9.43
CA THR A 118 -1.04 7.52 -9.94
C THR A 118 -2.43 8.08 -9.61
N THR A 119 -2.64 8.58 -8.40
CA THR A 119 -3.89 9.23 -8.03
C THR A 119 -4.17 10.44 -8.92
N SER A 120 -3.20 11.35 -9.07
CA SER A 120 -3.34 12.56 -9.89
C SER A 120 -3.62 12.22 -11.36
N ALA A 121 -2.98 11.19 -11.92
CA ALA A 121 -3.15 10.80 -13.32
C ALA A 121 -4.52 10.17 -13.62
N LEU A 122 -5.23 9.66 -12.62
CA LEU A 122 -6.52 8.96 -12.76
C LEU A 122 -7.69 9.68 -12.07
N ILE A 123 -7.45 10.81 -11.41
CA ILE A 123 -8.47 11.47 -10.58
C ILE A 123 -9.68 11.95 -11.38
N ASP A 124 -9.49 12.42 -12.62
CA ASP A 124 -10.55 12.81 -13.52
C ASP A 124 -11.50 11.64 -13.85
N LEU A 125 -10.93 10.46 -14.13
CA LEU A 125 -11.68 9.24 -14.40
C LEU A 125 -12.43 8.76 -13.18
N LEU A 126 -11.77 8.78 -12.00
CA LEU A 126 -12.40 8.42 -10.73
C LEU A 126 -13.54 9.38 -10.37
N THR A 127 -13.38 10.68 -10.61
CA THR A 127 -14.44 11.68 -10.40
C THR A 127 -15.63 11.43 -11.32
N ALA A 128 -15.38 11.20 -12.61
CA ALA A 128 -16.44 10.91 -13.58
C ALA A 128 -17.25 9.66 -13.20
N ASN A 129 -16.64 8.67 -12.57
CA ASN A 129 -17.27 7.42 -12.17
C ASN A 129 -17.72 7.39 -10.70
N GLN A 130 -17.64 8.51 -9.97
CA GLN A 130 -17.92 8.59 -8.52
C GLN A 130 -17.21 7.46 -7.75
N GLY A 131 -15.90 7.38 -7.98
CA GLY A 131 -15.09 6.24 -7.62
C GLY A 131 -14.57 6.28 -6.19
N THR A 132 -13.61 5.40 -5.92
CA THR A 132 -12.96 5.24 -4.61
C THR A 132 -11.45 5.17 -4.78
N VAL A 133 -10.70 5.92 -3.98
CA VAL A 133 -9.26 5.78 -3.81
C VAL A 133 -8.98 5.06 -2.50
N ILE A 134 -8.24 3.95 -2.55
CA ILE A 134 -7.78 3.22 -1.36
C ILE A 134 -6.26 3.36 -1.29
N ASN A 135 -5.75 4.11 -0.32
CA ASN A 135 -4.32 4.24 -0.08
C ASN A 135 -3.87 3.25 1.01
N VAL A 136 -2.89 2.41 0.68
CA VAL A 136 -2.29 1.48 1.63
C VAL A 136 -1.09 2.15 2.30
N SER A 137 -1.32 2.72 3.48
CA SER A 137 -0.25 3.23 4.33
C SER A 137 0.34 2.12 5.23
N SER A 138 0.42 2.28 6.51
CA SER A 138 0.87 1.27 7.48
C SER A 138 0.57 1.73 8.89
N LEU A 139 0.53 0.80 9.85
CA LEU A 139 0.67 1.12 11.27
C LEU A 139 1.92 1.96 11.54
N LEU A 140 2.99 1.74 10.77
CA LEU A 140 4.27 2.46 10.91
C LEU A 140 4.18 3.96 10.55
N ALA A 141 3.07 4.42 9.96
CA ALA A 141 2.78 5.85 9.83
C ALA A 141 2.60 6.55 11.19
N PHE A 142 2.09 5.83 12.19
CA PHE A 142 1.87 6.34 13.54
C PHE A 142 2.91 5.87 14.55
N VAL A 143 3.45 4.67 14.34
CA VAL A 143 4.36 4.00 15.28
C VAL A 143 5.63 3.64 14.53
N PRO A 144 6.53 4.62 14.27
CA PRO A 144 7.72 4.40 13.47
C PRO A 144 8.65 3.37 14.12
N VAL A 145 9.17 2.46 13.30
CA VAL A 145 10.15 1.46 13.70
C VAL A 145 11.56 1.97 13.37
N PRO A 146 12.45 2.09 14.37
CA PRO A 146 13.79 2.63 14.14
C PRO A 146 14.65 1.86 13.14
N ALA A 147 14.42 0.56 12.96
CA ALA A 147 15.11 -0.23 11.93
C ALA A 147 14.71 0.13 10.49
N MET A 148 13.52 0.75 10.29
CA MET A 148 12.97 1.10 8.98
C MET A 148 12.58 2.59 8.94
N PRO A 149 13.53 3.52 9.12
CA PRO A 149 13.21 4.93 9.33
C PRO A 149 12.59 5.57 8.09
N ILE A 150 13.09 5.25 6.89
CA ILE A 150 12.61 5.83 5.63
C ILE A 150 11.24 5.26 5.27
N TYR A 151 11.03 3.95 5.45
CA TYR A 151 9.72 3.32 5.27
C TYR A 151 8.66 3.97 6.17
N SER A 152 8.96 4.11 7.47
CA SER A 152 8.06 4.74 8.43
C SER A 152 7.72 6.19 8.03
N ALA A 153 8.73 6.95 7.60
CA ALA A 153 8.53 8.31 7.10
C ALA A 153 7.67 8.33 5.83
N SER A 154 7.91 7.42 4.87
CA SER A 154 7.12 7.33 3.64
C SER A 154 5.65 7.01 3.93
N LYS A 155 5.38 6.11 4.88
CA LYS A 155 4.00 5.76 5.25
C LYS A 155 3.31 6.86 6.05
N ALA A 156 4.04 7.64 6.86
CA ALA A 156 3.53 8.86 7.49
C ALA A 156 3.17 9.94 6.45
N ALA A 157 3.98 10.08 5.39
CA ALA A 157 3.67 10.97 4.28
C ALA A 157 2.40 10.55 3.53
N VAL A 158 2.22 9.25 3.24
CA VAL A 158 0.99 8.73 2.62
C VAL A 158 -0.23 8.97 3.52
N HIS A 159 -0.10 8.78 4.84
CA HIS A 159 -1.17 9.09 5.79
C HIS A 159 -1.59 10.57 5.71
N SER A 160 -0.63 11.48 5.82
CA SER A 160 -0.88 12.94 5.73
C SER A 160 -1.50 13.32 4.38
N TYR A 161 -0.97 12.78 3.27
CA TYR A 161 -1.53 12.99 1.93
C TYR A 161 -2.97 12.50 1.83
N THR A 162 -3.26 11.31 2.37
CA THR A 162 -4.61 10.71 2.32
C THR A 162 -5.64 11.55 3.07
N GLN A 163 -5.26 12.08 4.23
CA GLN A 163 -6.13 13.00 4.97
C GLN A 163 -6.44 14.28 4.18
N SER A 164 -5.42 14.91 3.60
CA SER A 164 -5.58 16.11 2.79
C SER A 164 -6.41 15.83 1.53
N LEU A 165 -6.15 14.70 0.86
CA LEU A 165 -6.88 14.30 -0.35
C LEU A 165 -8.38 14.10 -0.06
N ARG A 166 -8.73 13.54 1.09
CA ARG A 166 -10.13 13.33 1.49
C ARG A 166 -10.91 14.64 1.54
N PHE A 167 -10.32 15.69 2.11
CA PHE A 167 -10.94 17.02 2.13
C PHE A 167 -10.99 17.68 0.75
N GLN A 168 -9.90 17.55 -0.04
CA GLN A 168 -9.89 18.13 -1.40
C GLN A 168 -10.92 17.49 -2.34
N LEU A 169 -11.34 16.27 -2.09
CA LEU A 169 -12.28 15.52 -2.93
C LEU A 169 -13.70 15.43 -2.32
N GLU A 170 -13.96 16.12 -1.21
CA GLU A 170 -15.23 16.03 -0.48
C GLU A 170 -16.45 16.27 -1.39
N ASP A 171 -16.37 17.28 -2.25
CA ASP A 171 -17.46 17.67 -3.17
C ASP A 171 -17.39 16.93 -4.54
N SER A 172 -16.42 16.06 -4.76
CA SER A 172 -16.18 15.40 -6.05
C SER A 172 -16.97 14.11 -6.26
N GLY A 173 -17.55 13.56 -5.20
CA GLY A 173 -18.17 12.23 -5.19
C GLY A 173 -17.14 11.08 -5.11
N VAL A 174 -15.83 11.39 -5.01
CA VAL A 174 -14.77 10.38 -4.82
C VAL A 174 -14.59 10.05 -3.36
N GLU A 175 -14.76 8.79 -3.00
CA GLU A 175 -14.48 8.30 -1.64
C GLU A 175 -12.97 8.06 -1.45
N VAL A 176 -12.40 8.52 -0.32
CA VAL A 176 -10.98 8.31 -0.01
C VAL A 176 -10.83 7.48 1.27
N ILE A 177 -10.30 6.27 1.12
CA ILE A 177 -10.13 5.28 2.18
C ILE A 177 -8.64 5.09 2.44
N GLU A 178 -8.28 4.97 3.71
CA GLU A 178 -6.94 4.57 4.14
C GLU A 178 -6.95 3.19 4.78
N LEU A 179 -6.11 2.29 4.26
CA LEU A 179 -5.83 1.00 4.86
C LEU A 179 -4.46 1.06 5.53
N MET A 180 -4.42 0.78 6.84
CA MET A 180 -3.25 0.85 7.71
C MET A 180 -2.89 -0.52 8.27
N PRO A 181 -2.27 -1.41 7.46
CA PRO A 181 -1.93 -2.76 7.92
C PRO A 181 -0.90 -2.75 9.05
N PRO A 182 -0.95 -3.71 10.00
CA PRO A 182 0.19 -4.08 10.82
C PRO A 182 1.23 -4.84 9.97
N ALA A 183 2.20 -5.50 10.61
CA ALA A 183 3.08 -6.44 9.91
C ALA A 183 2.25 -7.61 9.35
N VAL A 184 2.38 -7.85 8.04
CA VAL A 184 1.63 -8.88 7.29
C VAL A 184 2.63 -9.85 6.67
N ARG A 185 2.42 -11.15 6.83
CA ARG A 185 3.31 -12.18 6.29
C ARG A 185 3.33 -12.15 4.75
N THR A 186 4.46 -11.70 4.22
CA THR A 186 4.77 -11.55 2.78
C THR A 186 6.28 -11.68 2.60
N ASP A 187 6.75 -11.71 1.37
CA ASP A 187 8.21 -11.71 1.08
C ASP A 187 8.93 -10.50 1.72
N MET A 188 8.26 -9.34 1.80
CA MET A 188 8.81 -8.13 2.42
C MET A 188 9.09 -8.29 3.93
N THR A 189 8.38 -9.19 4.59
CA THR A 189 8.43 -9.39 6.04
C THR A 189 8.95 -10.77 6.43
N SER A 190 9.61 -11.48 5.51
CA SER A 190 10.12 -12.83 5.73
C SER A 190 11.06 -12.95 6.94
N GLU A 191 11.86 -11.91 7.19
CA GLU A 191 12.81 -11.85 8.32
C GLU A 191 12.14 -11.47 9.67
N PHE A 192 10.86 -11.08 9.67
CA PHE A 192 10.19 -10.62 10.88
C PHE A 192 9.87 -11.75 11.85
N ASP A 193 9.53 -12.93 11.34
CA ASP A 193 9.25 -14.09 12.17
C ASP A 193 10.51 -14.52 12.94
N GLU A 194 11.70 -14.46 12.32
CA GLU A 194 12.99 -14.74 12.98
C GLU A 194 13.34 -13.68 14.05
N ALA A 195 12.92 -12.43 13.82
CA ALA A 195 13.09 -11.35 14.79
C ALA A 195 12.02 -11.36 15.91
N GLY A 196 11.10 -12.34 15.92
CA GLY A 196 10.02 -12.44 16.92
C GLY A 196 8.93 -11.37 16.77
N ILE A 197 8.80 -10.75 15.59
CA ILE A 197 7.77 -9.76 15.30
C ILE A 197 6.53 -10.47 14.80
N SER A 198 5.42 -10.33 15.55
CA SER A 198 4.15 -10.96 15.20
C SER A 198 3.58 -10.40 13.88
N THR A 199 3.22 -11.28 12.96
CA THR A 199 2.59 -10.97 11.68
C THR A 199 1.18 -11.55 11.61
N ILE A 200 0.29 -10.91 10.85
CA ILE A 200 -0.99 -11.52 10.44
C ILE A 200 -0.87 -12.09 9.02
N SER A 201 -1.73 -13.03 8.66
CA SER A 201 -1.77 -13.52 7.28
C SER A 201 -2.41 -12.49 6.33
N THR A 202 -2.11 -12.62 5.03
CA THR A 202 -2.80 -11.83 3.99
C THR A 202 -4.31 -12.08 3.99
N ASP A 203 -4.75 -13.31 4.24
CA ASP A 203 -6.17 -13.68 4.28
C ASP A 203 -6.89 -12.98 5.44
N GLU A 204 -6.27 -12.94 6.62
CA GLU A 204 -6.85 -12.25 7.78
C GLU A 204 -6.90 -10.74 7.54
N LEU A 205 -5.86 -10.15 6.94
CA LEU A 205 -5.87 -8.74 6.53
C LEU A 205 -7.04 -8.45 5.58
N VAL A 206 -7.17 -9.24 4.51
CA VAL A 206 -8.21 -9.07 3.50
C VAL A 206 -9.60 -9.23 4.13
N LYS A 207 -9.82 -10.27 4.94
CA LYS A 207 -11.08 -10.52 5.65
C LYS A 207 -11.51 -9.32 6.50
N GLN A 208 -10.60 -8.81 7.34
CA GLN A 208 -10.88 -7.66 8.20
C GLN A 208 -11.13 -6.38 7.39
N THR A 209 -10.35 -6.17 6.31
CA THR A 209 -10.54 -5.02 5.43
C THR A 209 -11.88 -5.05 4.71
N ILE A 210 -12.27 -6.18 4.13
CA ILE A 210 -13.58 -6.33 3.47
C ILE A 210 -14.74 -6.09 4.45
N ALA A 211 -14.63 -6.57 5.68
CA ALA A 211 -15.62 -6.29 6.72
C ALA A 211 -15.73 -4.80 7.04
N ALA A 212 -14.59 -4.10 7.13
CA ALA A 212 -14.54 -2.66 7.39
C ALA A 212 -15.10 -1.85 6.20
N LEU A 213 -14.80 -2.24 4.95
CA LEU A 213 -15.35 -1.63 3.74
C LEU A 213 -16.89 -1.79 3.67
N ARG A 214 -17.43 -2.95 4.09
CA ARG A 214 -18.88 -3.16 4.22
C ARG A 214 -19.54 -2.26 5.27
N ALA A 215 -18.78 -1.87 6.28
CA ALA A 215 -19.22 -0.98 7.35
C ALA A 215 -18.90 0.50 7.04
N ASP A 216 -18.60 0.83 5.78
CA ASP A 216 -18.30 2.17 5.25
C ASP A 216 -17.26 2.95 6.07
N LYS A 217 -16.22 2.24 6.56
CA LYS A 217 -15.10 2.87 7.27
C LYS A 217 -14.11 3.48 6.29
N SER A 218 -13.82 4.76 6.47
CA SER A 218 -12.80 5.49 5.70
C SER A 218 -11.37 5.30 6.22
N GLU A 219 -11.20 4.85 7.48
CA GLU A 219 -9.92 4.48 8.08
C GLU A 219 -9.99 3.04 8.60
N ILE A 220 -9.15 2.17 8.04
CA ILE A 220 -9.16 0.74 8.32
C ILE A 220 -7.83 0.35 8.96
N ARG A 221 -7.89 -0.11 10.21
CA ARG A 221 -6.75 -0.52 11.03
C ARG A 221 -6.91 -1.96 11.49
N PRO A 222 -6.53 -2.95 10.66
CA PRO A 222 -6.68 -4.37 10.99
C PRO A 222 -5.77 -4.81 12.14
N GLY A 223 -6.14 -5.89 12.81
CA GLY A 223 -5.36 -6.51 13.86
C GLY A 223 -5.13 -5.58 15.06
N GLN A 224 -3.90 -5.54 15.55
CA GLN A 224 -3.50 -4.74 16.72
C GLN A 224 -3.19 -3.27 16.40
N ALA A 225 -3.42 -2.81 15.14
CA ALA A 225 -3.05 -1.46 14.72
C ALA A 225 -3.73 -0.35 15.55
N ASN A 226 -4.99 -0.55 15.95
CA ASN A 226 -5.70 0.40 16.81
C ASN A 226 -5.07 0.50 18.21
N GLN A 227 -4.70 -0.65 18.81
CA GLN A 227 -4.10 -0.70 20.13
C GLN A 227 -2.73 -0.02 20.14
N ALA A 228 -1.90 -0.31 19.13
CA ALA A 228 -0.58 0.28 19.01
C ALA A 228 -0.64 1.80 18.79
N ALA A 229 -1.55 2.29 17.96
CA ALA A 229 -1.77 3.73 17.75
C ALA A 229 -2.23 4.42 19.04
N PHE A 230 -3.13 3.80 19.80
CA PHE A 230 -3.59 4.31 21.11
C PHE A 230 -2.46 4.35 22.13
N MET A 231 -1.74 3.25 22.29
CA MET A 231 -0.61 3.16 23.22
C MET A 231 0.48 4.18 22.91
N ARG A 232 0.77 4.43 21.63
CA ARG A 232 1.70 5.48 21.21
C ARG A 232 1.28 6.87 21.68
N ARG A 233 -0.01 7.18 21.67
CA ARG A 233 -0.53 8.47 22.13
C ARG A 233 -0.30 8.67 23.64
N LEU A 234 -0.37 7.58 24.42
CA LEU A 234 -0.22 7.63 25.88
C LEU A 234 1.24 7.58 26.33
N ALA A 235 2.08 6.76 25.69
CA ALA A 235 3.43 6.48 26.12
C ALA A 235 4.43 6.39 24.94
N PRO A 236 4.65 7.48 24.18
CA PRO A 236 5.43 7.46 22.94
C PRO A 236 6.87 6.97 23.12
N ASN A 237 7.55 7.43 24.18
CA ASN A 237 8.94 7.04 24.44
C ASN A 237 9.07 5.57 24.83
N PHE A 238 8.10 5.03 25.58
CA PHE A 238 8.09 3.62 25.96
C PHE A 238 7.91 2.75 24.70
N ILE A 239 6.93 3.03 23.88
CA ILE A 239 6.66 2.28 22.65
C ILE A 239 7.87 2.33 21.70
N ASN A 240 8.45 3.52 21.48
CA ASN A 240 9.63 3.65 20.61
C ASN A 240 10.82 2.81 21.11
N ARG A 241 11.05 2.76 22.43
CA ARG A 241 12.11 1.92 23.02
C ARG A 241 11.83 0.42 22.87
N GLN A 242 10.58 -0.02 23.02
CA GLN A 242 10.20 -1.42 22.81
C GLN A 242 10.37 -1.83 21.36
N LEU A 243 9.92 -0.99 20.41
CA LEU A 243 10.10 -1.23 18.98
C LEU A 243 11.57 -1.25 18.57
N TRP A 244 12.39 -0.37 19.16
CA TRP A 244 13.83 -0.42 18.93
C TRP A 244 14.43 -1.74 19.39
N LYS A 245 14.10 -2.19 20.60
CA LYS A 245 14.58 -3.49 21.11
C LYS A 245 14.16 -4.65 20.21
N ALA A 246 12.89 -4.68 19.77
CA ALA A 246 12.35 -5.73 18.92
C ALA A 246 12.92 -5.71 17.49
N SER A 247 13.24 -4.53 16.94
CA SER A 247 13.68 -4.39 15.55
C SER A 247 15.20 -4.22 15.37
N LYS A 248 15.96 -4.13 16.47
CA LYS A 248 17.41 -3.88 16.40
C LYS A 248 18.16 -4.95 15.59
N ALA A 249 17.74 -6.21 15.68
CA ALA A 249 18.34 -7.31 14.94
C ALA A 249 18.14 -7.20 13.41
N LEU A 250 17.13 -6.46 12.96
CA LEU A 250 16.88 -6.22 11.53
C LEU A 250 17.82 -5.17 10.92
N VAL A 251 18.53 -4.37 11.74
CA VAL A 251 19.43 -3.33 11.23
C VAL A 251 20.69 -3.98 10.69
N PRO A 252 21.02 -3.81 9.39
CA PRO A 252 22.24 -4.37 8.82
C PRO A 252 23.49 -3.91 9.56
N ALA A 253 24.50 -4.78 9.64
CA ALA A 253 25.81 -4.38 10.18
C ALA A 253 26.37 -3.19 9.37
N ALA A 254 27.17 -2.35 10.02
CA ALA A 254 27.99 -1.39 9.30
C ALA A 254 29.06 -2.17 8.55
N ALA A 255 29.09 -2.04 7.22
CA ALA A 255 30.16 -2.59 6.39
C ALA A 255 31.47 -1.82 6.60
#